data_dbd76f7c6c68a300cbb20c41832d6a55
#
_entry.id   dbd76f7c6c68a300cbb20c41832d6a55
#
_cell.length_a   1.000
_cell.length_b   1.000
_cell.length_c   1.000
_cell.angle_alpha   90.00
_cell.angle_beta   90.00
_cell.angle_gamma   90.00
#
_symmetry.space_group_name_H-M   'P 1'
#
loop_
_entity.id
_entity.type
_entity.pdbx_description
1 polymer ?
#
loop_
_entity_poly.entity_id
_entity_poly.type
_entity_poly.pdbx_seq_one_letter_code
_entity_poly.pdbx_strand_id
1 'polypeptide(L)'
;MEETTSEVVEEYLLEIYILNQAGEKVKANKLATALNSKPSTVFATLQRMKRDDLVKLNRSKEITLTAKGSGLADNIAYRHNLAEYFLCNSLKIPWFEVHMHAHKLEHAMTPLVVEKLAEFLGQPQFCPHGTPMPGQSLP
;
A
#
# COMPACT_ATOMS: atom_id res chain seq x y z
N MET A 1 4.15 -3.03 -21.55
CA MET A 1 5.25 -3.02 -20.59
C MET A 1 4.78 -2.37 -19.31
N GLU A 2 4.84 -3.10 -18.21
CA GLU A 2 4.39 -2.55 -16.92
C GLU A 2 5.39 -1.49 -16.46
N GLU A 3 4.88 -0.34 -16.01
CA GLU A 3 5.72 0.67 -15.39
C GLU A 3 6.21 0.13 -14.05
N THR A 4 7.54 0.13 -13.88
CA THR A 4 8.15 -0.28 -12.63
C THR A 4 8.13 0.92 -11.68
N THR A 5 7.35 0.81 -10.62
CA THR A 5 7.28 1.84 -9.58
C THR A 5 8.37 1.56 -8.56
N SER A 6 9.06 2.61 -8.09
CA SER A 6 10.09 2.44 -7.08
C SER A 6 9.48 2.02 -5.74
N GLU A 7 10.27 1.35 -4.89
CA GLU A 7 9.83 0.95 -3.55
C GLU A 7 9.37 2.16 -2.73
N VAL A 8 10.06 3.27 -2.84
CA VAL A 8 9.70 4.49 -2.10
C VAL A 8 8.31 4.97 -2.50
N VAL A 9 8.02 5.02 -3.81
CA VAL A 9 6.71 5.41 -4.30
C VAL A 9 5.65 4.41 -3.88
N GLU A 10 5.96 3.11 -3.92
CA GLU A 10 5.02 2.09 -3.45
C GLU A 10 4.70 2.25 -1.97
N GLU A 11 5.69 2.60 -1.14
CA GLU A 11 5.46 2.88 0.28
C GLU A 11 4.50 4.06 0.47
N TYR A 12 4.67 5.12 -0.32
CA TYR A 12 3.77 6.27 -0.26
C TYR A 12 2.36 5.91 -0.70
N LEU A 13 2.23 5.16 -1.79
CA LEU A 13 0.94 4.72 -2.30
C LEU A 13 0.20 3.86 -1.25
N LEU A 14 0.92 2.95 -0.63
CA LEU A 14 0.35 2.10 0.41
C LEU A 14 -0.11 2.92 1.62
N GLU A 15 0.71 3.86 2.08
CA GLU A 15 0.34 4.69 3.23
C GLU A 15 -0.87 5.57 2.93
N ILE A 16 -0.93 6.16 1.73
CA ILE A 16 -2.09 6.93 1.31
C ILE A 16 -3.34 6.04 1.29
N TYR A 17 -3.20 4.81 0.77
CA TYR A 17 -4.29 3.85 0.77
C TYR A 17 -4.78 3.55 2.19
N ILE A 18 -3.86 3.27 3.11
CA ILE A 18 -4.20 2.95 4.50
C ILE A 18 -4.93 4.12 5.16
N LEU A 19 -4.43 5.34 4.98
CA LEU A 19 -5.06 6.54 5.55
C LEU A 19 -6.46 6.76 4.97
N ASN A 20 -6.62 6.54 3.66
CA ASN A 20 -7.93 6.66 3.02
C ASN A 20 -8.92 5.63 3.55
N GLN A 21 -8.46 4.39 3.79
CA GLN A 21 -9.31 3.34 4.37
C GLN A 21 -9.75 3.68 5.78
N ALA A 22 -8.92 4.42 6.53
CA ALA A 22 -9.25 4.89 7.86
C ALA A 22 -10.15 6.12 7.84
N GLY A 23 -10.50 6.64 6.66
CA GLY A 23 -11.33 7.82 6.52
C GLY A 23 -10.62 9.12 6.80
N GLU A 24 -9.30 9.10 6.84
CA GLU A 24 -8.50 10.29 7.14
C GLU A 24 -8.12 11.05 5.87
N LYS A 25 -8.08 12.36 5.99
CA LYS A 25 -7.54 13.23 4.94
C LYS A 25 -6.03 13.17 4.97
N VAL A 26 -5.41 13.08 3.80
CA VAL A 26 -3.96 12.89 3.69
C VAL A 26 -3.29 14.21 3.39
N LYS A 27 -2.35 14.59 4.23
CA LYS A 27 -1.49 15.76 4.03
C LYS A 27 -0.04 15.36 4.19
N ALA A 28 0.86 16.18 3.66
CA ALA A 28 2.29 15.88 3.67
C ALA A 28 2.85 15.59 5.08
N ASN A 29 2.39 16.34 6.09
CA ASN A 29 2.86 16.14 7.46
C ASN A 29 2.44 14.77 8.02
N LYS A 30 1.25 14.28 7.65
CA LYS A 30 0.82 12.95 8.06
C LYS A 30 1.71 11.87 7.44
N LEU A 31 2.04 12.03 6.16
CA LEU A 31 2.94 11.10 5.49
C LEU A 31 4.34 11.13 6.11
N ALA A 32 4.84 12.32 6.42
CA ALA A 32 6.15 12.47 7.04
C ALA A 32 6.21 11.73 8.39
N THR A 33 5.17 11.86 9.20
CA THR A 33 5.08 11.16 10.48
C THR A 33 4.95 9.66 10.29
N ALA A 34 4.03 9.23 9.43
CA ALA A 34 3.76 7.81 9.21
C ALA A 34 4.96 7.07 8.63
N LEU A 35 5.70 7.72 7.73
CA LEU A 35 6.85 7.11 7.05
C LEU A 35 8.18 7.43 7.74
N ASN A 36 8.14 8.14 8.85
CA ASN A 36 9.33 8.58 9.59
C ASN A 36 10.34 9.25 8.67
N SER A 37 9.85 10.18 7.84
CA SER A 37 10.65 10.87 6.83
C SER A 37 10.66 12.37 7.08
N LYS A 38 11.71 13.03 6.59
CA LYS A 38 11.81 14.49 6.70
C LYS A 38 10.79 15.16 5.78
N PRO A 39 10.22 16.31 6.18
CA PRO A 39 9.28 17.05 5.33
C PRO A 39 9.83 17.37 3.93
N SER A 40 11.11 17.70 3.82
CA SER A 40 11.74 17.98 2.52
C SER A 40 11.76 16.75 1.62
N THR A 41 12.00 15.57 2.19
CA THR A 41 11.98 14.30 1.45
C THR A 41 10.57 13.98 0.97
N VAL A 42 9.57 14.18 1.84
CA VAL A 42 8.16 13.95 1.48
C VAL A 42 7.75 14.90 0.37
N PHE A 43 8.10 16.17 0.48
CA PHE A 43 7.78 17.15 -0.56
C PHE A 43 8.36 16.73 -1.92
N ALA A 44 9.64 16.35 -1.95
CA ALA A 44 10.29 15.94 -3.20
C ALA A 44 9.64 14.70 -3.81
N THR A 45 9.28 13.72 -2.98
CA THR A 45 8.61 12.50 -3.45
C THR A 45 7.22 12.81 -4.00
N LEU A 46 6.46 13.65 -3.31
CA LEU A 46 5.13 14.05 -3.76
C LEU A 46 5.18 14.82 -5.09
N GLN A 47 6.18 15.67 -5.29
CA GLN A 47 6.36 16.36 -6.57
C GLN A 47 6.63 15.37 -7.69
N ARG A 48 7.41 14.35 -7.43
CA ARG A 48 7.69 13.27 -8.39
C ARG A 48 6.42 12.49 -8.72
N MET A 49 5.64 12.13 -7.69
CA MET A 49 4.39 11.41 -7.86
C MET A 49 3.34 12.24 -8.61
N LYS A 50 3.32 13.55 -8.37
CA LYS A 50 2.45 14.47 -9.09
C LYS A 50 2.86 14.55 -10.56
N ARG A 51 4.15 14.67 -10.83
CA ARG A 51 4.68 14.66 -12.20
C ARG A 51 4.31 13.40 -12.96
N ASP A 52 4.33 12.25 -12.28
CA ASP A 52 4.03 10.95 -12.88
C ASP A 52 2.53 10.63 -12.85
N ASP A 53 1.69 11.61 -12.52
CA ASP A 53 0.23 11.52 -12.51
C ASP A 53 -0.31 10.46 -11.56
N LEU A 54 0.30 10.34 -10.40
CA LEU A 54 -0.15 9.38 -9.38
C LEU A 54 -1.00 10.04 -8.30
N VAL A 55 -0.75 11.32 -8.01
CA VAL A 55 -1.47 12.06 -6.96
C VAL A 55 -1.85 13.45 -7.46
N LYS A 56 -2.85 14.02 -6.80
CA LYS A 56 -3.29 15.41 -6.98
C LYS A 56 -3.33 16.09 -5.62
N LEU A 57 -3.06 17.38 -5.60
CA LEU A 57 -3.21 18.20 -4.40
C LEU A 57 -4.29 19.24 -4.66
N ASN A 58 -5.23 19.40 -3.72
CA ASN A 58 -6.24 20.44 -3.82
C ASN A 58 -5.74 21.75 -3.18
N ARG A 59 -6.60 22.76 -3.09
CA ARG A 59 -6.24 24.07 -2.53
C ARG A 59 -5.80 23.98 -1.06
N SER A 60 -6.37 23.03 -0.31
CA SER A 60 -6.04 22.80 1.08
C SER A 60 -4.82 21.89 1.24
N LYS A 61 -4.14 21.56 0.13
CA LYS A 61 -2.98 20.68 0.06
C LYS A 61 -3.28 19.26 0.54
N GLU A 62 -4.53 18.84 0.43
CA GLU A 62 -4.92 17.47 0.66
C GLU A 62 -4.51 16.62 -0.56
N ILE A 63 -3.95 15.46 -0.30
CA ILE A 63 -3.41 14.56 -1.31
C ILE A 63 -4.47 13.52 -1.64
N THR A 64 -4.79 13.38 -2.93
CA THR A 64 -5.69 12.33 -3.40
C THR A 64 -5.00 11.55 -4.51
N LEU A 65 -5.35 10.27 -4.65
CA LEU A 65 -4.83 9.43 -5.71
C LEU A 65 -5.58 9.71 -7.01
N THR A 66 -4.85 9.75 -8.11
CA THR A 66 -5.46 9.72 -9.44
C THR A 66 -5.98 8.32 -9.72
N ALA A 67 -6.68 8.12 -10.83
CA ALA A 67 -7.11 6.77 -11.25
C ALA A 67 -5.89 5.85 -11.40
N LYS A 68 -4.81 6.35 -12.00
CA LYS A 68 -3.56 5.60 -12.16
C LYS A 68 -2.94 5.28 -10.80
N GLY A 69 -2.84 6.28 -9.92
CA GLY A 69 -2.29 6.10 -8.57
C GLY A 69 -3.12 5.13 -7.74
N SER A 70 -4.45 5.21 -7.85
CA SER A 70 -5.35 4.32 -7.15
C SER A 70 -5.17 2.86 -7.57
N GLY A 71 -5.00 2.62 -8.87
CA GLY A 71 -4.74 1.27 -9.37
C GLY A 71 -3.43 0.69 -8.84
N LEU A 72 -2.38 1.50 -8.82
CA LEU A 72 -1.09 1.07 -8.27
C LEU A 72 -1.16 0.86 -6.76
N ALA A 73 -1.89 1.74 -6.05
CA ALA A 73 -2.08 1.61 -4.60
C ALA A 73 -2.85 0.33 -4.26
N ASP A 74 -3.90 0.01 -5.01
CA ASP A 74 -4.64 -1.24 -4.83
C ASP A 74 -3.74 -2.45 -5.02
N ASN A 75 -2.87 -2.41 -6.01
CA ASN A 75 -1.95 -3.50 -6.29
C ASN A 75 -0.97 -3.73 -5.14
N ILE A 76 -0.33 -2.66 -4.65
CA ILE A 76 0.62 -2.81 -3.53
C ILE A 76 -0.11 -3.19 -2.24
N ALA A 77 -1.31 -2.66 -2.02
CA ALA A 77 -2.10 -3.02 -0.84
C ALA A 77 -2.52 -4.48 -0.87
N TYR A 78 -2.88 -5.00 -2.05
CA TYR A 78 -3.19 -6.42 -2.21
C TYR A 78 -1.99 -7.29 -1.87
N ARG A 79 -0.82 -6.96 -2.41
CA ARG A 79 0.41 -7.70 -2.12
C ARG A 79 0.76 -7.64 -0.63
N HIS A 80 0.61 -6.48 -0.01
CA HIS A 80 0.85 -6.29 1.41
C HIS A 80 -0.08 -7.18 2.25
N ASN A 81 -1.37 -7.12 1.98
CA ASN A 81 -2.36 -7.89 2.74
C ASN A 81 -2.19 -9.39 2.54
N LEU A 82 -1.85 -9.81 1.32
CA LEU A 82 -1.60 -11.20 1.02
C LEU A 82 -0.36 -11.71 1.77
N ALA A 83 0.70 -10.90 1.81
CA ALA A 83 1.90 -11.22 2.57
C ALA A 83 1.60 -11.33 4.07
N GLU A 84 0.81 -10.39 4.63
CA GLU A 84 0.39 -10.48 6.03
C GLU A 84 -0.36 -11.77 6.32
N TYR A 85 -1.28 -12.13 5.44
CA TYR A 85 -2.07 -13.36 5.61
C TYR A 85 -1.16 -14.59 5.62
N PHE A 86 -0.24 -14.67 4.67
CA PHE A 86 0.72 -15.77 4.59
C PHE A 86 1.60 -15.85 5.85
N LEU A 87 2.17 -14.73 6.26
CA LEU A 87 3.06 -14.69 7.41
C LEU A 87 2.34 -15.08 8.70
N CYS A 88 1.11 -14.64 8.86
CA CYS A 88 0.33 -14.93 10.07
C CYS A 88 -0.22 -16.35 10.05
N ASN A 89 -0.90 -16.75 8.97
CA ASN A 89 -1.60 -18.03 8.92
C ASN A 89 -0.69 -19.22 8.65
N SER A 90 0.28 -19.07 7.76
CA SER A 90 1.15 -20.17 7.37
C SER A 90 2.41 -20.25 8.21
N LEU A 91 3.07 -19.13 8.47
CA LEU A 91 4.32 -19.10 9.21
C LEU A 91 4.13 -18.83 10.70
N LYS A 92 2.88 -18.53 11.12
CA LYS A 92 2.53 -18.34 12.54
C LYS A 92 3.25 -17.16 13.20
N ILE A 93 3.57 -16.14 12.42
CA ILE A 93 4.11 -14.90 12.98
C ILE A 93 2.96 -14.16 13.65
N PRO A 94 3.14 -13.65 14.88
CA PRO A 94 2.07 -12.95 15.58
C PRO A 94 1.51 -11.78 14.78
N TRP A 95 0.19 -11.60 14.81
CA TRP A 95 -0.50 -10.58 14.00
C TRP A 95 0.02 -9.16 14.26
N PHE A 96 0.53 -8.89 15.47
CA PHE A 96 1.06 -7.57 15.82
C PHE A 96 2.47 -7.30 15.29
N GLU A 97 3.13 -8.34 14.74
CA GLU A 97 4.46 -8.22 14.13
C GLU A 97 4.46 -8.34 12.61
N VAL A 98 3.38 -8.88 12.02
CA VAL A 98 3.38 -9.23 10.60
C VAL A 98 3.52 -8.02 9.67
N HIS A 99 3.01 -6.85 10.07
CA HIS A 99 3.01 -5.65 9.23
C HIS A 99 4.43 -5.28 8.78
N MET A 100 5.38 -5.29 9.69
CA MET A 100 6.77 -4.94 9.41
C MET A 100 7.41 -5.91 8.41
N HIS A 101 7.14 -7.19 8.57
CA HIS A 101 7.69 -8.22 7.68
C HIS A 101 7.01 -8.20 6.31
N ALA A 102 5.69 -8.01 6.28
CA ALA A 102 4.94 -7.89 5.03
C ALA A 102 5.43 -6.70 4.22
N HIS A 103 5.72 -5.59 4.89
CA HIS A 103 6.22 -4.39 4.24
C HIS A 103 7.52 -4.62 3.46
N LYS A 104 8.37 -5.52 3.96
CA LYS A 104 9.60 -5.87 3.27
C LYS A 104 9.36 -6.84 2.11
N LEU A 105 8.42 -7.76 2.26
CA LEU A 105 8.12 -8.76 1.23
C LEU A 105 7.37 -8.19 0.04
N GLU A 106 6.42 -7.28 0.26
CA GLU A 106 5.49 -6.82 -0.76
C GLU A 106 6.17 -6.25 -2.01
N HIS A 107 7.29 -5.57 -1.82
CA HIS A 107 8.00 -4.93 -2.92
C HIS A 107 8.73 -5.92 -3.82
N ALA A 108 9.00 -7.12 -3.33
CA ALA A 108 9.74 -8.14 -4.05
C ALA A 108 8.85 -9.17 -4.73
N MET A 109 7.54 -9.14 -4.49
CA MET A 109 6.63 -10.15 -5.02
C MET A 109 6.27 -9.87 -6.47
N THR A 110 6.67 -10.78 -7.35
CA THR A 110 6.32 -10.70 -8.78
C THR A 110 4.86 -11.09 -8.99
N PRO A 111 4.25 -10.72 -10.14
CA PRO A 111 2.87 -11.14 -10.42
C PRO A 111 2.64 -12.65 -10.32
N LEU A 112 3.60 -13.45 -10.78
CA LEU A 112 3.49 -14.91 -10.67
C LEU A 112 3.48 -15.37 -9.22
N VAL A 113 4.36 -14.79 -8.39
CA VAL A 113 4.42 -15.13 -6.97
C VAL A 113 3.11 -14.75 -6.28
N VAL A 114 2.56 -13.57 -6.60
CA VAL A 114 1.27 -13.11 -6.05
C VAL A 114 0.16 -14.10 -6.41
N GLU A 115 0.07 -14.50 -7.68
CA GLU A 115 -0.93 -15.44 -8.16
C GLU A 115 -0.84 -16.78 -7.43
N LYS A 116 0.37 -17.34 -7.36
CA LYS A 116 0.58 -18.64 -6.73
C LYS A 116 0.36 -18.58 -5.22
N LEU A 117 0.74 -17.49 -4.60
CA LEU A 117 0.52 -17.32 -3.17
C LEU A 117 -0.97 -17.22 -2.85
N ALA A 118 -1.72 -16.46 -3.65
CA ALA A 118 -3.17 -16.35 -3.48
C ALA A 118 -3.85 -17.73 -3.62
N GLU A 119 -3.45 -18.52 -4.62
CA GLU A 119 -3.96 -19.88 -4.80
C GLU A 119 -3.64 -20.75 -3.59
N PHE A 120 -2.39 -20.72 -3.11
CA PHE A 120 -1.94 -21.49 -1.96
C PHE A 120 -2.75 -21.15 -0.72
N LEU A 121 -3.09 -19.89 -0.53
CA LEU A 121 -3.83 -19.43 0.64
C LEU A 121 -5.34 -19.56 0.51
N GLY A 122 -5.85 -20.06 -0.62
CA GLY A 122 -7.29 -20.24 -0.85
C GLY A 122 -8.02 -18.95 -1.16
N GLN A 123 -7.38 -17.99 -1.82
CA GLN A 123 -7.96 -16.71 -2.25
C GLN A 123 -8.56 -15.93 -1.07
N PRO A 124 -7.73 -15.52 -0.08
CA PRO A 124 -8.24 -14.83 1.12
C PRO A 124 -8.88 -13.49 0.76
N GLN A 125 -9.98 -13.15 1.44
CA GLN A 125 -10.72 -11.91 1.22
C GLN A 125 -10.37 -10.83 2.22
N PHE A 126 -9.74 -11.20 3.34
CA PHE A 126 -9.37 -10.27 4.41
C PHE A 126 -7.94 -10.55 4.87
N CYS A 127 -7.24 -9.49 5.28
CA CYS A 127 -5.94 -9.66 5.94
C CYS A 127 -6.15 -10.11 7.40
N PRO A 128 -5.09 -10.52 8.12
CA PRO A 128 -5.22 -10.94 9.53
C PRO A 128 -5.81 -9.87 10.45
N HIS A 129 -5.74 -8.61 10.08
CA HIS A 129 -6.26 -7.49 10.85
C HIS A 129 -7.74 -7.20 10.55
N GLY A 130 -8.38 -7.99 9.68
CA GLY A 130 -9.78 -7.84 9.34
C GLY A 130 -10.08 -6.85 8.22
N THR A 131 -9.07 -6.25 7.62
CA THR A 131 -9.24 -5.35 6.49
C THR A 131 -9.49 -6.13 5.21
N PRO A 132 -10.52 -5.76 4.40
CA PRO A 132 -10.77 -6.46 3.15
C PRO A 132 -9.59 -6.33 2.18
N MET A 133 -9.40 -7.37 1.37
CA MET A 133 -8.44 -7.28 0.26
C MET A 133 -8.93 -6.24 -0.74
N PRO A 134 -8.02 -5.47 -1.37
CA PRO A 134 -8.39 -4.50 -2.39
C PRO A 134 -9.19 -5.16 -3.52
N GLY A 135 -10.22 -4.46 -3.99
CA GLY A 135 -11.08 -4.97 -5.03
C GLY A 135 -12.19 -5.90 -4.54
N GLN A 136 -12.21 -6.23 -3.24
CA GLN A 136 -13.25 -7.07 -2.65
C GLN A 136 -14.30 -6.19 -1.97
N SER A 137 -15.56 -6.54 -2.16
CA SER A 137 -16.66 -5.88 -1.46
C SER A 137 -16.81 -6.46 -0.06
N LEU A 138 -17.20 -5.63 0.89
CA LEU A 138 -17.60 -6.12 2.20
C LEU A 138 -18.89 -6.93 2.04
N PRO A 139 -19.01 -8.06 2.72
CA PRO A 139 -20.24 -8.83 2.68
C PRO A 139 -21.42 -8.09 3.33
#